data_b518ee28da54ba2aa7218656957b93d9
#
_entry.id   b518ee28da54ba2aa7218656957b93d9
#
_cell.length_a   1.000
_cell.length_b   1.000
_cell.length_c   1.000
_cell.angle_alpha   90.00
_cell.angle_beta   90.00
_cell.angle_gamma   90.00
#
_symmetry.space_group_name_H-M   'P 1'
#
loop_
_entity.id
_entity.type
_entity.pdbx_description
1 polymer ?
#
loop_
_entity_poly.entity_id
_entity_poly.type
_entity_poly.pdbx_seq_one_letter_code
_entity_poly.pdbx_strand_id
1 'polypeptide(L)'
;MYESLNRHCKDFHLYVFAFNDECFSVLKSLYLANMTVISLPEFEDEELLKVKPTRSRGEYCWTCSSSTILYVLDNYDVDHCTYIDADLYFFASPQILLDEMDESESVLITPHRYTPQYDQSEKTGIYCVQFVYFRNNQ
;
A
#
# COMPACT_ATOMS: atom_id res chain seq x y z
N MET A 1 4.51 11.19 -2.96
CA MET A 1 3.22 10.50 -3.05
C MET A 1 2.09 11.30 -2.40
N TYR A 2 2.10 11.60 -1.09
CA TYR A 2 1.00 12.30 -0.40
C TYR A 2 0.52 13.59 -1.09
N GLU A 3 1.43 14.52 -1.43
CA GLU A 3 1.05 15.80 -2.05
C GLU A 3 0.34 15.64 -3.38
N SER A 4 0.79 14.69 -4.22
CA SER A 4 0.15 14.39 -5.50
C SER A 4 -1.22 13.75 -5.32
N LEU A 5 -1.36 12.81 -4.37
CA LEU A 5 -2.65 12.22 -4.02
C LEU A 5 -3.61 13.29 -3.51
N ASN A 6 -3.21 14.09 -2.51
CA ASN A 6 -4.05 15.14 -1.92
C ASN A 6 -4.46 16.25 -2.93
N ARG A 7 -3.72 16.40 -4.02
CA ARG A 7 -4.08 17.34 -5.11
C ARG A 7 -5.26 16.84 -5.93
N HIS A 8 -5.32 15.54 -6.18
CA HIS A 8 -6.26 14.91 -7.12
C HIS A 8 -7.40 14.14 -6.46
N CYS A 9 -7.25 13.76 -5.19
CA CYS A 9 -8.27 13.08 -4.41
C CYS A 9 -8.41 13.78 -3.07
N LYS A 10 -9.64 14.04 -2.62
CA LYS A 10 -9.91 14.67 -1.32
C LYS A 10 -10.51 13.71 -0.31
N ASP A 11 -11.09 12.65 -0.80
CA ASP A 11 -11.69 11.58 0.01
C ASP A 11 -10.73 10.38 0.06
N PHE A 12 -9.77 10.46 0.98
CA PHE A 12 -8.82 9.38 1.26
C PHE A 12 -8.34 9.45 2.71
N HIS A 13 -7.88 8.33 3.22
CA HIS A 13 -7.08 8.25 4.43
C HIS A 13 -5.86 7.36 4.17
N LEU A 14 -4.66 7.84 4.52
CA LEU A 14 -3.42 7.10 4.38
C LEU A 14 -3.01 6.44 5.69
N TYR A 15 -2.81 5.14 5.67
CA TYR A 15 -2.16 4.37 6.71
C TYR A 15 -0.71 4.12 6.30
N VAL A 16 0.23 4.77 6.97
CA VAL A 16 1.65 4.73 6.60
C VAL A 16 2.43 3.92 7.61
N PHE A 17 2.96 2.78 7.19
CA PHE A 17 3.75 1.89 8.02
C PHE A 17 5.21 2.34 8.03
N ALA A 18 5.67 2.80 9.17
CA ALA A 18 7.04 3.30 9.35
C ALA A 18 7.97 2.16 9.78
N PHE A 19 8.91 1.78 8.92
CA PHE A 19 9.79 0.62 9.12
C PHE A 19 10.99 0.87 10.05
N ASN A 20 11.06 2.03 10.70
CA ASN A 20 11.98 2.34 11.81
C ASN A 20 11.50 3.57 12.59
N ASP A 21 12.08 3.79 13.77
CA ASP A 21 11.70 4.86 14.70
C ASP A 21 11.97 6.26 14.13
N GLU A 22 13.04 6.43 13.36
CA GLU A 22 13.36 7.70 12.72
C GLU A 22 12.28 8.09 11.71
N CYS A 23 11.90 7.15 10.81
CA CYS A 23 10.84 7.33 9.84
C CYS A 23 9.52 7.65 10.55
N PHE A 24 9.18 6.90 11.61
CA PHE A 24 7.99 7.13 12.41
C PHE A 24 7.96 8.56 12.98
N SER A 25 9.05 8.98 13.61
CA SER A 25 9.17 10.31 14.23
C SER A 25 9.04 11.44 13.21
N VAL A 26 9.71 11.29 12.05
CA VAL A 26 9.62 12.27 10.96
C VAL A 26 8.19 12.36 10.42
N LEU A 27 7.57 11.24 10.07
CA LEU A 27 6.21 11.23 9.54
C LEU A 27 5.19 11.82 10.52
N LYS A 28 5.29 11.49 11.80
CA LYS A 28 4.45 12.09 12.86
C LYS A 28 4.63 13.62 12.94
N SER A 29 5.85 14.12 12.78
CA SER A 29 6.15 15.54 12.87
C SER A 29 5.60 16.38 11.69
N LEU A 30 5.23 15.73 10.58
CA LEU A 30 4.67 16.42 9.41
C LEU A 30 3.22 16.89 9.62
N TYR A 31 2.50 16.34 10.58
CA TYR A 31 1.10 16.67 10.89
C TYR A 31 0.19 16.70 9.64
N LEU A 32 0.38 15.76 8.72
CA LEU A 32 -0.40 15.70 7.48
C LEU A 32 -1.84 15.28 7.78
N ALA A 33 -2.80 15.96 7.15
CA ALA A 33 -4.21 15.61 7.27
C ALA A 33 -4.51 14.26 6.63
N ASN A 34 -5.53 13.55 7.12
CA ASN A 34 -5.95 12.25 6.59
C ASN A 34 -4.82 11.22 6.53
N MET A 35 -3.93 11.22 7.53
CA MET A 35 -2.82 10.28 7.62
C MET A 35 -2.69 9.71 9.04
N THR A 36 -2.64 8.39 9.12
CA THR A 36 -2.25 7.64 10.32
C THR A 36 -0.89 7.01 10.10
N VAL A 37 0.06 7.27 10.99
CA VAL A 37 1.39 6.63 10.97
C VAL A 37 1.40 5.49 11.97
N ILE A 38 1.73 4.29 11.51
CA ILE A 38 1.77 3.04 12.27
C ILE A 38 3.24 2.65 12.44
N SER A 39 3.65 2.38 13.67
CA SER A 39 5.02 1.93 13.95
C SER A 39 5.19 0.42 13.73
N LEU A 40 6.44 -0.05 13.53
CA LEU A 40 6.69 -1.49 13.44
C LEU A 40 6.24 -2.26 14.68
N PRO A 41 6.54 -1.82 15.93
CA PRO A 41 6.09 -2.53 17.14
C PRO A 41 4.56 -2.63 17.29
N GLU A 42 3.81 -1.70 16.68
CA GLU A 42 2.35 -1.73 16.66
C GLU A 42 1.82 -2.72 15.62
N PHE A 43 2.53 -2.89 14.52
CA PHE A 43 2.13 -3.66 13.35
C PHE A 43 2.60 -5.12 13.38
N GLU A 44 3.84 -5.36 13.86
CA GLU A 44 4.48 -6.67 13.78
C GLU A 44 3.80 -7.69 14.73
N ASP A 45 3.30 -8.77 14.17
CA ASP A 45 2.82 -9.94 14.90
C ASP A 45 3.93 -10.99 15.07
N GLU A 46 3.59 -12.10 15.76
CA GLU A 46 4.52 -13.19 16.00
C GLU A 46 5.06 -13.84 14.72
N GLU A 47 4.24 -13.91 13.66
CA GLU A 47 4.62 -14.54 12.38
C GLU A 47 5.61 -13.65 11.62
N LEU A 48 5.35 -12.35 11.57
CA LEU A 48 6.29 -11.39 10.99
C LEU A 48 7.62 -11.36 11.74
N LEU A 49 7.58 -11.38 13.08
CA LEU A 49 8.79 -11.40 13.90
C LEU A 49 9.61 -12.69 13.71
N LYS A 50 8.98 -13.86 13.45
CA LYS A 50 9.69 -15.10 13.13
C LYS A 50 10.45 -15.03 11.81
N VAL A 51 9.86 -14.41 10.77
CA VAL A 51 10.49 -14.36 9.45
C VAL A 51 11.47 -13.21 9.29
N LYS A 52 11.32 -12.12 10.05
CA LYS A 52 12.15 -10.91 9.99
C LYS A 52 13.65 -11.17 9.97
N PRO A 53 14.23 -12.00 10.87
CA PRO A 53 15.68 -12.25 10.89
C PRO A 53 16.18 -13.06 9.68
N THR A 54 15.28 -13.67 8.90
CA THR A 54 15.62 -14.47 7.71
C THR A 54 15.58 -13.67 6.42
N ARG A 55 15.26 -12.38 6.49
CA ARG A 55 15.04 -11.48 5.35
C ARG A 55 16.01 -10.30 5.38
N SER A 56 16.45 -9.86 4.22
CA SER A 56 17.01 -8.53 4.08
C SER A 56 15.93 -7.46 4.32
N ARG A 57 16.33 -6.21 4.50
CA ARG A 57 15.36 -5.09 4.70
C ARG A 57 14.33 -4.97 3.58
N GLY A 58 14.79 -5.09 2.31
CA GLY A 58 13.89 -5.03 1.14
C GLY A 58 12.93 -6.21 1.09
N GLU A 59 13.44 -7.43 1.29
CA GLU A 59 12.60 -8.64 1.32
C GLU A 59 11.58 -8.60 2.46
N TYR A 60 11.96 -8.02 3.61
CA TYR A 60 11.03 -7.85 4.72
C TYR A 60 9.91 -6.86 4.39
N CYS A 61 10.23 -5.73 3.75
CA CYS A 61 9.20 -4.79 3.26
C CYS A 61 8.23 -5.50 2.30
N TRP A 62 8.72 -6.28 1.35
CA TRP A 62 7.85 -7.05 0.43
C TRP A 62 7.03 -8.12 1.16
N THR A 63 7.62 -8.78 2.16
CA THR A 63 6.89 -9.75 3.00
C THR A 63 5.73 -9.08 3.73
N CYS A 64 5.91 -7.85 4.20
CA CYS A 64 4.90 -7.11 4.95
C CYS A 64 3.75 -6.56 4.09
N SER A 65 3.87 -6.47 2.76
CA SER A 65 2.89 -5.80 1.90
C SER A 65 1.46 -6.32 2.09
N SER A 66 1.26 -7.64 2.08
CA SER A 66 -0.07 -8.24 2.32
C SER A 66 -0.54 -8.07 3.76
N SER A 67 0.38 -8.15 4.73
CA SER A 67 0.05 -7.99 6.15
C SER A 67 -0.38 -6.56 6.48
N THR A 68 0.18 -5.53 5.80
CA THR A 68 -0.26 -4.15 5.99
C THR A 68 -1.70 -3.92 5.55
N ILE A 69 -2.12 -4.57 4.45
CA ILE A 69 -3.50 -4.51 3.96
C ILE A 69 -4.44 -5.14 5.00
N LEU A 70 -4.12 -6.37 5.42
CA LEU A 70 -4.91 -7.10 6.40
C LEU A 70 -5.01 -6.33 7.72
N TYR A 71 -3.89 -5.77 8.20
CA TYR A 71 -3.87 -4.96 9.41
C TYR A 71 -4.85 -3.79 9.34
N VAL A 72 -4.91 -3.09 8.20
CA VAL A 72 -5.86 -1.97 8.03
C VAL A 72 -7.30 -2.47 8.04
N LEU A 73 -7.60 -3.54 7.30
CA LEU A 73 -8.95 -4.10 7.23
C LEU A 73 -9.44 -4.64 8.58
N ASP A 74 -8.55 -5.16 9.41
CA ASP A 74 -8.89 -5.75 10.72
C ASP A 74 -8.99 -4.72 11.84
N ASN A 75 -8.24 -3.61 11.76
CA ASN A 75 -8.12 -2.66 12.87
C ASN A 75 -8.87 -1.33 12.66
N TYR A 76 -9.36 -1.08 11.45
CA TYR A 76 -10.08 0.15 11.12
C TYR A 76 -11.41 -0.17 10.45
N ASP A 77 -12.42 0.64 10.73
CA ASP A 77 -13.75 0.52 10.12
C ASP A 77 -13.71 1.09 8.69
N VAL A 78 -13.27 0.24 7.76
CA VAL A 78 -13.14 0.59 6.34
C VAL A 78 -13.73 -0.50 5.45
N ASP A 79 -14.45 -0.10 4.40
CA ASP A 79 -15.06 -1.00 3.43
C ASP A 79 -14.04 -1.58 2.44
N HIS A 80 -12.87 -0.96 2.34
CA HIS A 80 -11.80 -1.37 1.42
C HIS A 80 -10.46 -0.79 1.83
N CYS A 81 -9.39 -1.38 1.31
CA CYS A 81 -8.04 -0.88 1.43
C CYS A 81 -7.31 -0.98 0.08
N THR A 82 -6.62 0.08 -0.29
CA THR A 82 -5.73 0.09 -1.47
C THR A 82 -4.29 0.18 -1.02
N TYR A 83 -3.50 -0.88 -1.28
CA TYR A 83 -2.06 -0.83 -1.12
C TYR A 83 -1.44 0.01 -2.22
N ILE A 84 -0.54 0.91 -1.84
CA ILE A 84 0.23 1.73 -2.78
C ILE A 84 1.69 1.84 -2.35
N ASP A 85 2.61 1.75 -3.30
CA ASP A 85 4.03 2.01 -3.03
C ASP A 85 4.27 3.50 -2.73
N ALA A 86 5.16 3.78 -1.78
CA ALA A 86 5.40 5.15 -1.29
C ALA A 86 6.07 6.07 -2.33
N ASP A 87 6.65 5.52 -3.39
CA ASP A 87 7.33 6.25 -4.48
C ASP A 87 6.41 6.59 -5.67
N LEU A 88 5.10 6.29 -5.58
CA LEU A 88 4.14 6.66 -6.61
C LEU A 88 3.90 8.18 -6.66
N TYR A 89 3.58 8.66 -7.85
CA TYR A 89 3.10 10.02 -8.11
C TYR A 89 1.76 9.98 -8.87
N PHE A 90 0.73 10.58 -8.30
CA PHE A 90 -0.61 10.64 -8.89
C PHE A 90 -0.73 11.83 -9.84
N PHE A 91 -1.08 11.59 -11.09
CA PHE A 91 -1.39 12.59 -12.11
C PHE A 91 -2.89 12.86 -12.24
N ALA A 92 -3.72 11.98 -11.69
CA ALA A 92 -5.19 12.07 -11.64
C ALA A 92 -5.70 11.40 -10.37
N SER A 93 -7.00 11.47 -10.12
CA SER A 93 -7.62 10.76 -9.00
C SER A 93 -7.54 9.25 -9.21
N PRO A 94 -7.10 8.46 -8.21
CA PRO A 94 -7.15 6.99 -8.27
C PRO A 94 -8.59 6.45 -8.36
N GLN A 95 -9.59 7.26 -8.03
CA GLN A 95 -11.00 6.89 -8.15
C GLN A 95 -11.37 6.42 -9.56
N ILE A 96 -10.71 6.95 -10.59
CA ILE A 96 -10.91 6.52 -11.99
C ILE A 96 -10.71 5.01 -12.15
N LEU A 97 -9.75 4.42 -11.44
CA LEU A 97 -9.51 2.97 -11.47
C LEU A 97 -10.56 2.21 -10.65
N LEU A 98 -10.97 2.78 -9.52
CA LEU A 98 -11.96 2.15 -8.64
C LEU A 98 -13.37 2.17 -9.29
N ASP A 99 -13.67 3.18 -10.08
CA ASP A 99 -14.94 3.30 -10.82
C ASP A 99 -15.07 2.26 -11.96
N GLU A 100 -13.98 1.59 -12.35
CA GLU A 100 -13.99 0.48 -13.31
C GLU A 100 -14.50 -0.84 -12.67
N MET A 101 -14.53 -0.93 -11.32
CA MET A 101 -14.94 -2.13 -10.60
C MET A 101 -16.47 -2.20 -10.45
N ASP A 102 -17.02 -3.38 -10.63
CA ASP A 102 -18.42 -3.64 -10.27
C ASP A 102 -18.56 -4.14 -8.81
N GLU A 103 -19.81 -4.27 -8.34
CA GLU A 103 -20.10 -4.68 -6.96
C GLU A 103 -19.67 -6.11 -6.63
N SER A 104 -19.48 -6.97 -7.61
CA SER A 104 -19.08 -8.38 -7.44
C SER A 104 -17.58 -8.55 -7.32
N GLU A 105 -16.80 -7.54 -7.70
CA GLU A 105 -15.34 -7.59 -7.71
C GLU A 105 -14.76 -7.19 -6.36
N SER A 106 -13.83 -7.99 -5.86
CA SER A 106 -13.21 -7.79 -4.55
C SER A 106 -11.77 -7.34 -4.64
N VAL A 107 -11.12 -7.49 -5.80
CA VAL A 107 -9.70 -7.17 -5.99
C VAL A 107 -9.51 -6.45 -7.32
N LEU A 108 -8.74 -5.35 -7.29
CA LEU A 108 -8.24 -4.71 -8.50
C LEU A 108 -6.72 -4.72 -8.47
N ILE A 109 -6.11 -5.20 -9.54
CA ILE A 109 -4.66 -5.20 -9.75
C ILE A 109 -4.33 -4.66 -11.13
N THR A 110 -3.30 -3.82 -11.22
CA THR A 110 -2.91 -3.18 -12.48
C THR A 110 -1.75 -3.90 -13.16
N PRO A 111 -1.70 -3.96 -14.51
CA PRO A 111 -0.54 -4.48 -15.21
C PRO A 111 0.63 -3.48 -15.20
N HIS A 112 1.86 -3.98 -15.27
CA HIS A 112 3.08 -3.16 -15.38
C HIS A 112 3.10 -2.27 -16.63
N ARG A 113 2.49 -2.72 -17.73
CA ARG A 113 2.53 -2.04 -19.04
C ARG A 113 3.96 -1.71 -19.47
N TYR A 114 4.84 -2.71 -19.40
CA TYR A 114 6.23 -2.56 -19.84
C TYR A 114 6.34 -1.97 -21.25
N THR A 115 7.30 -1.09 -21.44
CA THR A 115 7.69 -0.69 -22.79
C THR A 115 8.49 -1.83 -23.44
N PRO A 116 8.43 -2.02 -24.78
CA PRO A 116 9.04 -3.18 -25.44
C PRO A 116 10.52 -3.40 -25.12
N GLN A 117 11.28 -2.32 -24.95
CA GLN A 117 12.72 -2.40 -24.63
C GLN A 117 13.02 -2.80 -23.18
N TYR A 118 12.03 -2.77 -22.29
CA TYR A 118 12.17 -3.10 -20.86
C TYR A 118 11.18 -4.17 -20.41
N ASP A 119 10.63 -4.94 -21.36
CA ASP A 119 9.69 -6.00 -21.02
C ASP A 119 10.36 -7.10 -20.21
N GLN A 120 9.89 -7.28 -18.97
CA GLN A 120 10.31 -8.30 -18.03
C GLN A 120 9.18 -9.26 -17.66
N SER A 121 8.08 -9.26 -18.41
CA SER A 121 6.87 -10.03 -18.12
C SER A 121 7.13 -11.54 -17.93
N GLU A 122 8.10 -12.12 -18.65
CA GLU A 122 8.50 -13.52 -18.49
C GLU A 122 9.22 -13.81 -17.15
N LYS A 123 9.85 -12.79 -16.54
CA LYS A 123 10.64 -12.95 -15.31
C LYS A 123 9.86 -12.58 -14.06
N THR A 124 9.13 -11.47 -14.12
CA THR A 124 8.48 -10.82 -12.96
C THR A 124 6.96 -10.84 -13.04
N GLY A 125 6.41 -11.37 -14.13
CA GLY A 125 4.97 -11.40 -14.38
C GLY A 125 4.45 -10.10 -14.98
N ILE A 126 3.17 -10.10 -15.33
CA ILE A 126 2.49 -9.00 -16.02
C ILE A 126 1.85 -8.00 -15.06
N TYR A 127 1.58 -8.40 -13.81
CA TYR A 127 0.91 -7.55 -12.82
C TYR A 127 1.90 -6.84 -11.92
N CYS A 128 1.51 -5.63 -11.50
CA CYS A 128 2.27 -4.78 -10.61
C CYS A 128 1.60 -4.67 -9.25
N VAL A 129 2.36 -4.87 -8.17
CA VAL A 129 1.85 -4.76 -6.80
C VAL A 129 1.82 -3.32 -6.27
N GLN A 130 2.37 -2.36 -7.01
CA GLN A 130 2.46 -0.97 -6.57
C GLN A 130 1.11 -0.26 -6.36
N PHE A 131 0.02 -0.82 -6.91
CA PHE A 131 -1.36 -0.36 -6.70
C PHE A 131 -2.28 -1.58 -6.74
N VAL A 132 -2.75 -2.01 -5.57
CA VAL A 132 -3.68 -3.15 -5.44
C VAL A 132 -4.79 -2.81 -4.47
N TYR A 133 -6.03 -2.92 -4.93
CA TYR A 133 -7.23 -2.68 -4.12
C TYR A 133 -7.80 -4.00 -3.60
N PHE A 134 -8.30 -3.97 -2.37
CA PHE A 134 -9.05 -5.05 -1.74
C PHE A 134 -10.32 -4.51 -1.09
N ARG A 135 -11.46 -5.14 -1.41
CA ARG A 135 -12.73 -4.88 -0.73
C ARG A 135 -12.80 -5.72 0.55
N ASN A 136 -13.30 -5.12 1.63
CA ASN A 136 -13.61 -5.84 2.86
C ASN A 136 -14.94 -6.57 2.69
N ASN A 137 -14.90 -7.90 2.58
CA ASN A 137 -16.07 -8.76 2.39
C ASN A 137 -16.37 -9.63 3.63
N GLN A 138 -15.86 -9.24 4.81
CA GLN A 138 -16.08 -9.97 6.05
C GLN A 138 -17.45 -9.68 6.65
#